data_71e302d55ee537915f78f11a776a715b
#
_entry.id   71e302d55ee537915f78f11a776a715b
#
_cell.length_a   1.000
_cell.length_b   1.000
_cell.length_c   1.000
_cell.angle_alpha   90.00
_cell.angle_beta   90.00
_cell.angle_gamma   90.00
#
_symmetry.space_group_name_H-M   'P 1'
#
loop_
_entity.id
_entity.type
_entity.pdbx_description
1 polymer ?
#
loop_
_entity_poly.entity_id
_entity_poly.type
_entity_poly.pdbx_seq_one_letter_code
_entity_poly.pdbx_strand_id
1 'polypeptide(L)'
;MKKIMFNDRYGLTQAVLKWQKTVTRRIMNRQPDPDDIAYMEPKDYPCQPPYKVGEIVAVAQRYQELDNESCRNHVGVHPAESPYSSCENMAGWNNKMFVRAEACKHQIRITSVRSERLQDITDEDCMKEGIQVLDGRYYYRDSEGRIVDDFDNPRAAFASLINKISGRGTWERNPFVWVYEFKLVK
;
A
#
# COMPACT_ATOMS: atom_id res chain seq x y z
N MET A 1 -14.18 7.54 8.12
CA MET A 1 -12.75 7.66 7.74
C MET A 1 -12.49 6.81 6.51
N LYS A 2 -11.59 7.23 5.59
CA LYS A 2 -11.15 6.39 4.46
C LYS A 2 -10.09 5.41 4.91
N LYS A 3 -9.85 4.37 4.10
CA LYS A 3 -8.74 3.44 4.32
C LYS A 3 -7.92 3.24 3.05
N ILE A 4 -6.63 2.96 3.24
CA ILE A 4 -5.68 2.64 2.17
C ILE A 4 -5.17 1.21 2.35
N MET A 5 -5.11 0.46 1.24
CA MET A 5 -4.61 -0.91 1.24
C MET A 5 -3.20 -0.94 0.66
N PHE A 6 -2.28 -1.60 1.34
CA PHE A 6 -0.98 -1.96 0.83
C PHE A 6 -0.94 -3.47 0.55
N ASN A 7 -0.07 -3.90 -0.34
CA ASN A 7 0.02 -5.29 -0.74
C ASN A 7 0.81 -6.10 0.31
N ASP A 8 0.14 -7.02 1.00
CA ASP A 8 0.77 -7.84 2.05
C ASP A 8 1.70 -8.90 1.47
N ARG A 9 1.38 -9.43 0.27
CA ARG A 9 2.22 -10.45 -0.37
C ARG A 9 3.67 -10.00 -0.55
N TYR A 10 3.88 -8.69 -0.73
CA TYR A 10 5.20 -8.08 -0.85
C TYR A 10 5.58 -7.25 0.38
N GLY A 11 5.04 -7.58 1.54
CA GLY A 11 5.40 -6.97 2.82
C GLY A 11 5.15 -5.46 2.93
N LEU A 12 4.39 -4.85 2.01
CA LEU A 12 4.27 -3.38 1.95
C LEU A 12 3.50 -2.79 3.12
N THR A 13 2.54 -3.51 3.70
CA THR A 13 1.88 -3.06 4.94
C THR A 13 2.89 -2.99 6.07
N GLN A 14 3.73 -4.02 6.23
CA GLN A 14 4.78 -4.04 7.26
C GLN A 14 5.84 -2.96 7.01
N ALA A 15 6.18 -2.70 5.75
CA ALA A 15 7.12 -1.62 5.41
C ALA A 15 6.58 -0.23 5.83
N VAL A 16 5.28 0.02 5.71
CA VAL A 16 4.62 1.23 6.23
C VAL A 16 4.74 1.30 7.75
N LEU A 17 4.41 0.22 8.45
CA LEU A 17 4.44 0.17 9.92
C LEU A 17 5.86 0.30 10.48
N LYS A 18 6.87 -0.11 9.72
CA LYS A 18 8.30 0.03 10.07
C LYS A 18 8.94 1.32 9.57
N TRP A 19 8.17 2.27 9.02
CA TRP A 19 8.67 3.54 8.46
C TRP A 19 9.62 3.39 7.26
N GLN A 20 9.68 2.21 6.67
CA GLN A 20 10.47 1.92 5.48
C GLN A 20 9.79 2.36 4.19
N LYS A 21 8.44 2.44 4.22
CA LYS A 21 7.63 2.94 3.12
C LYS A 21 6.86 4.18 3.56
N THR A 22 7.17 5.31 2.92
CA THR A 22 6.58 6.64 3.20
C THR A 22 5.97 7.29 1.97
N VAL A 23 6.10 6.66 0.82
CA VAL A 23 5.50 7.09 -0.45
C VAL A 23 4.70 5.94 -1.05
N THR A 24 3.64 6.24 -1.76
CA THR A 24 2.90 5.25 -2.57
C THR A 24 2.35 5.86 -3.83
N ARG A 25 2.51 5.14 -4.94
CA ARG A 25 1.98 5.47 -6.26
C ARG A 25 0.71 4.68 -6.52
N ARG A 26 -0.32 5.39 -7.01
CA ARG A 26 -1.61 4.79 -7.39
C ARG A 26 -1.94 5.19 -8.82
N ILE A 27 -2.13 4.19 -9.67
CA ILE A 27 -2.50 4.41 -11.08
C ILE A 27 -3.81 5.20 -11.11
N MET A 28 -3.86 6.25 -11.93
CA MET A 28 -5.08 7.01 -12.14
C MET A 28 -6.12 6.15 -12.87
N ASN A 29 -7.34 6.11 -12.36
CA ASN A 29 -8.43 5.34 -12.96
C ASN A 29 -8.80 5.83 -14.37
N ARG A 30 -8.63 7.12 -14.62
CA ARG A 30 -8.73 7.75 -15.94
C ARG A 30 -7.41 8.42 -16.23
N GLN A 31 -6.77 7.99 -17.30
CA GLN A 31 -5.51 8.57 -17.72
C GLN A 31 -5.79 9.90 -18.42
N PRO A 32 -5.09 10.98 -18.05
CA PRO A 32 -5.15 12.23 -18.83
C PRO A 32 -4.49 12.02 -20.19
N ASP A 33 -4.93 12.81 -21.17
CA ASP A 33 -4.24 12.85 -22.46
C ASP A 33 -2.82 13.44 -22.25
N PRO A 34 -1.78 12.80 -22.78
CA PRO A 34 -0.42 13.30 -22.66
C PRO A 34 -0.23 14.73 -23.19
N ASP A 35 -0.95 15.09 -24.25
CA ASP A 35 -0.84 16.40 -24.88
C ASP A 35 -1.57 17.49 -24.06
N ASP A 36 -2.63 17.13 -23.37
CA ASP A 36 -3.41 18.04 -22.55
C ASP A 36 -2.74 18.33 -21.20
N ILE A 37 -2.02 17.34 -20.62
CA ILE A 37 -1.53 17.43 -19.24
C ILE A 37 -0.51 18.57 -19.03
N ALA A 38 0.21 18.95 -20.08
CA ALA A 38 1.15 20.06 -20.02
C ALA A 38 0.47 21.41 -19.74
N TYR A 39 -0.83 21.50 -20.00
CA TYR A 39 -1.63 22.73 -19.87
C TYR A 39 -2.72 22.62 -18.79
N MET A 40 -2.91 21.43 -18.20
CA MET A 40 -3.92 21.19 -17.17
C MET A 40 -3.32 21.37 -15.77
N GLU A 41 -4.04 22.06 -14.91
CA GLU A 41 -3.74 22.01 -13.49
C GLU A 41 -4.28 20.71 -12.86
N PRO A 42 -3.70 20.21 -11.74
CA PRO A 42 -4.15 18.97 -11.10
C PRO A 42 -5.66 18.94 -10.75
N LYS A 43 -6.28 20.11 -10.55
CA LYS A 43 -7.72 20.24 -10.31
C LYS A 43 -8.58 19.89 -11.53
N ASP A 44 -8.02 20.02 -12.74
CA ASP A 44 -8.71 19.85 -14.03
C ASP A 44 -8.49 18.43 -14.60
N TYR A 45 -7.71 17.59 -13.94
CA TYR A 45 -7.48 16.21 -14.38
C TYR A 45 -8.79 15.40 -14.44
N PRO A 46 -8.90 14.46 -15.36
CA PRO A 46 -10.10 13.65 -15.58
C PRO A 46 -10.52 12.80 -14.38
N CYS A 47 -9.63 12.66 -13.40
CA CYS A 47 -9.93 12.08 -12.09
C CYS A 47 -9.21 12.86 -10.99
N GLN A 48 -9.86 12.98 -9.84
CA GLN A 48 -9.27 13.62 -8.67
C GLN A 48 -8.60 12.59 -7.75
N PRO A 49 -7.56 12.98 -6.99
CA PRO A 49 -6.91 12.08 -6.07
C PRO A 49 -7.88 11.61 -4.98
N PRO A 50 -7.96 10.30 -4.72
CA PRO A 50 -8.81 9.74 -3.66
C PRO A 50 -8.54 10.29 -2.27
N TYR A 51 -7.29 10.67 -1.99
CA TYR A 51 -6.87 11.22 -0.70
C TYR A 51 -6.36 12.65 -0.86
N LYS A 52 -6.56 13.48 0.18
CA LYS A 52 -6.17 14.89 0.20
C LYS A 52 -5.02 15.13 1.17
N VAL A 53 -4.24 16.18 0.93
CA VAL A 53 -3.21 16.65 1.87
C VAL A 53 -3.86 16.97 3.23
N GLY A 54 -3.23 16.50 4.31
CA GLY A 54 -3.73 16.63 5.68
C GLY A 54 -4.72 15.54 6.11
N GLU A 55 -5.27 14.76 5.17
CA GLU A 55 -6.24 13.71 5.48
C GLU A 55 -5.58 12.58 6.28
N ILE A 56 -6.28 12.11 7.32
CA ILE A 56 -5.91 10.91 8.07
C ILE A 56 -6.66 9.73 7.47
N VAL A 57 -5.90 8.70 7.13
CA VAL A 57 -6.38 7.50 6.42
C VAL A 57 -5.96 6.26 7.19
N ALA A 58 -6.89 5.34 7.42
CA ALA A 58 -6.59 4.08 8.08
C ALA A 58 -5.76 3.16 7.18
N VAL A 59 -4.72 2.54 7.72
CA VAL A 59 -4.00 1.46 7.05
C VAL A 59 -4.82 0.18 7.17
N ALA A 60 -5.28 -0.35 6.05
CA ALA A 60 -6.12 -1.54 6.06
C ALA A 60 -5.37 -2.75 6.62
N GLN A 61 -5.94 -3.37 7.62
CA GLN A 61 -5.44 -4.56 8.30
C GLN A 61 -6.40 -5.74 8.09
N ARG A 62 -5.89 -6.96 8.17
CA ARG A 62 -6.70 -8.18 8.12
C ARG A 62 -7.51 -8.33 9.42
N TYR A 63 -8.65 -9.01 9.37
CA TYR A 63 -9.39 -9.36 10.58
C TYR A 63 -8.50 -10.05 11.61
N GLN A 64 -7.68 -10.98 11.18
CA GLN A 64 -6.69 -11.68 12.00
C GLN A 64 -5.77 -10.76 12.80
N GLU A 65 -5.34 -9.65 12.22
CA GLU A 65 -4.41 -8.69 12.86
C GLU A 65 -5.12 -7.81 13.89
N LEU A 66 -6.43 -7.63 13.76
CA LEU A 66 -7.24 -6.83 14.68
C LEU A 66 -7.65 -7.63 15.92
N ASP A 67 -7.84 -8.92 15.75
CA ASP A 67 -8.57 -9.77 16.71
C ASP A 67 -7.68 -10.42 17.76
N ASN A 68 -6.36 -10.33 17.66
CA ASN A 68 -5.44 -10.88 18.67
C ASN A 68 -5.66 -10.34 20.10
N GLU A 69 -6.39 -9.22 20.25
CA GLU A 69 -6.82 -8.69 21.55
C GLU A 69 -8.33 -8.88 21.78
N SER A 70 -9.14 -8.78 20.72
CA SER A 70 -10.60 -8.89 20.83
C SER A 70 -11.08 -10.33 21.02
N CYS A 71 -10.44 -11.34 20.40
CA CYS A 71 -10.79 -12.73 20.66
C CYS A 71 -10.50 -13.20 22.09
N ARG A 72 -9.50 -12.59 22.74
CA ARG A 72 -9.20 -12.88 24.14
C ARG A 72 -10.20 -12.24 25.12
N ASN A 73 -10.90 -11.18 24.69
CA ASN A 73 -11.81 -10.39 25.52
C ASN A 73 -13.29 -10.49 25.09
N HIS A 74 -13.62 -11.16 24.00
CA HIS A 74 -15.00 -11.37 23.58
C HIS A 74 -15.62 -12.59 24.28
N VAL A 75 -15.91 -12.40 25.53
CA VAL A 75 -17.00 -13.11 26.19
C VAL A 75 -18.30 -12.66 25.51
N GLY A 76 -18.78 -13.40 24.51
CA GLY A 76 -20.12 -13.15 24.01
C GLY A 76 -20.43 -13.45 22.54
N VAL A 77 -19.47 -13.79 21.68
CA VAL A 77 -19.76 -14.09 20.25
C VAL A 77 -19.44 -15.54 19.87
N HIS A 78 -18.65 -16.25 20.66
CA HIS A 78 -18.46 -17.71 20.52
C HIS A 78 -18.78 -18.40 21.83
N PRO A 79 -19.78 -19.28 21.86
CA PRO A 79 -19.97 -20.17 23.02
C PRO A 79 -18.66 -20.92 23.24
N ALA A 80 -18.22 -21.00 24.50
CA ALA A 80 -16.99 -21.71 24.91
C ALA A 80 -16.94 -23.20 24.51
N GLU A 81 -17.99 -23.71 23.91
CA GLU A 81 -18.19 -25.10 23.45
C GLU A 81 -18.25 -25.22 21.92
N SER A 82 -17.94 -24.14 21.16
CA SER A 82 -17.88 -24.26 19.71
C SER A 82 -16.66 -25.08 19.30
N PRO A 83 -16.81 -26.13 18.47
CA PRO A 83 -15.70 -26.91 17.93
C PRO A 83 -14.77 -26.08 17.02
N TYR A 84 -15.10 -24.82 16.80
CA TYR A 84 -14.30 -23.82 16.08
C TYR A 84 -13.45 -23.01 17.07
N SER A 85 -12.63 -23.68 17.85
CA SER A 85 -11.74 -23.06 18.84
C SER A 85 -10.55 -22.28 18.21
N SER A 86 -10.43 -22.21 16.89
CA SER A 86 -9.47 -21.33 16.22
C SER A 86 -10.19 -20.49 15.17
N CYS A 87 -10.26 -19.19 15.40
CA CYS A 87 -10.70 -18.21 14.40
C CYS A 87 -9.88 -18.27 13.10
N GLU A 88 -8.77 -18.97 13.11
CA GLU A 88 -7.82 -19.13 12.01
C GLU A 88 -8.41 -19.75 10.73
N ASN A 89 -9.51 -20.50 10.85
CA ASN A 89 -10.15 -21.17 9.73
C ASN A 89 -11.47 -20.50 9.28
N MET A 90 -11.82 -19.33 9.81
CA MET A 90 -13.03 -18.63 9.38
C MET A 90 -12.86 -18.04 7.97
N ALA A 91 -13.85 -18.27 7.12
CA ALA A 91 -13.90 -17.65 5.79
C ALA A 91 -13.78 -16.12 5.90
N GLY A 92 -12.84 -15.53 5.16
CA GLY A 92 -12.59 -14.09 5.18
C GLY A 92 -11.64 -13.60 6.29
N TRP A 93 -11.13 -14.46 7.16
CA TRP A 93 -10.22 -14.11 8.25
C TRP A 93 -8.97 -13.34 7.80
N ASN A 94 -8.45 -13.71 6.64
CA ASN A 94 -7.32 -13.03 5.98
C ASN A 94 -7.73 -11.82 5.13
N ASN A 95 -9.02 -11.48 5.07
CA ASN A 95 -9.51 -10.39 4.25
C ASN A 95 -9.39 -9.06 5.00
N LYS A 96 -8.88 -8.02 4.33
CA LYS A 96 -8.82 -6.65 4.83
C LYS A 96 -9.76 -5.68 4.12
N MET A 97 -10.37 -6.14 3.00
CA MET A 97 -11.23 -5.27 2.20
C MET A 97 -12.48 -4.85 2.97
N PHE A 98 -13.08 -5.76 3.72
CA PHE A 98 -14.32 -5.52 4.45
C PHE A 98 -14.13 -5.03 5.90
N VAL A 99 -12.90 -4.96 6.39
CA VAL A 99 -12.61 -4.37 7.70
C VAL A 99 -12.98 -2.89 7.68
N ARG A 100 -13.73 -2.42 8.66
CA ARG A 100 -14.08 -1.00 8.79
C ARG A 100 -12.84 -0.17 9.09
N ALA A 101 -12.74 1.03 8.51
CA ALA A 101 -11.59 1.91 8.70
C ALA A 101 -11.36 2.26 10.18
N GLU A 102 -12.45 2.43 10.93
CA GLU A 102 -12.43 2.78 12.35
C GLU A 102 -11.89 1.65 13.25
N ALA A 103 -11.96 0.40 12.77
CA ALA A 103 -11.41 -0.75 13.47
C ALA A 103 -9.91 -0.94 13.24
N CYS A 104 -9.34 -0.31 12.21
CA CYS A 104 -7.91 -0.41 11.91
C CYS A 104 -7.07 0.30 12.99
N LYS A 105 -6.04 -0.38 13.48
CA LYS A 105 -5.18 0.12 14.57
C LYS A 105 -4.24 1.23 14.11
N HIS A 106 -3.82 1.20 12.84
CA HIS A 106 -2.81 2.10 12.31
C HIS A 106 -3.38 3.11 11.33
N GLN A 107 -2.86 4.32 11.39
CA GLN A 107 -3.29 5.46 10.58
C GLN A 107 -2.08 6.20 10.01
N ILE A 108 -2.23 6.70 8.80
CA ILE A 108 -1.27 7.59 8.16
C ILE A 108 -1.90 8.95 7.91
N ARG A 109 -1.09 10.00 7.94
CA ARG A 109 -1.46 11.33 7.46
C ARG A 109 -0.83 11.58 6.11
N ILE A 110 -1.62 11.96 5.14
CA ILE A 110 -1.14 12.37 3.82
C ILE A 110 -0.47 13.73 3.94
N THR A 111 0.79 13.82 3.57
CA THR A 111 1.60 15.05 3.66
C THR A 111 1.77 15.75 2.33
N SER A 112 1.76 15.01 1.22
CA SER A 112 1.85 15.55 -0.13
C SER A 112 1.04 14.70 -1.11
N VAL A 113 0.52 15.34 -2.14
CA VAL A 113 -0.15 14.69 -3.27
C VAL A 113 0.33 15.37 -4.55
N ARG A 114 0.85 14.58 -5.48
CA ARG A 114 1.26 15.06 -6.81
C ARG A 114 0.94 14.03 -7.88
N SER A 115 0.93 14.44 -9.12
CA SER A 115 0.81 13.56 -10.29
C SER A 115 2.13 13.49 -11.03
N GLU A 116 2.46 12.33 -11.57
CA GLU A 116 3.64 12.13 -12.43
C GLU A 116 3.43 10.90 -13.32
N ARG A 117 4.29 10.72 -14.32
CA ARG A 117 4.41 9.43 -15.00
C ARG A 117 5.06 8.41 -14.08
N LEU A 118 4.65 7.16 -14.17
CA LEU A 118 5.17 6.10 -13.32
C LEU A 118 6.71 5.97 -13.42
N GLN A 119 7.26 6.15 -14.62
CA GLN A 119 8.70 6.06 -14.86
C GLN A 119 9.49 7.32 -14.47
N ASP A 120 8.83 8.41 -14.09
CA ASP A 120 9.52 9.61 -13.57
C ASP A 120 9.98 9.44 -12.11
N ILE A 121 9.71 8.28 -11.53
CA ILE A 121 10.16 7.94 -10.17
C ILE A 121 11.69 8.08 -10.05
N THR A 122 12.14 8.75 -9.01
CA THR A 122 13.56 8.87 -8.67
C THR A 122 14.04 7.63 -7.90
N ASP A 123 15.36 7.41 -7.88
CA ASP A 123 15.96 6.33 -7.09
C ASP A 123 15.65 6.47 -5.60
N GLU A 124 15.64 7.70 -5.08
CA GLU A 124 15.28 7.99 -3.70
C GLU A 124 13.81 7.63 -3.42
N ASP A 125 12.90 7.95 -4.34
CA ASP A 125 11.48 7.61 -4.19
C ASP A 125 11.24 6.09 -4.30
N CYS A 126 12.06 5.36 -5.07
CA CYS A 126 12.01 3.89 -5.07
C CYS A 126 12.28 3.32 -3.67
N MET A 127 13.25 3.88 -2.96
CA MET A 127 13.54 3.48 -1.58
C MET A 127 12.35 3.80 -0.66
N LYS A 128 11.75 4.98 -0.82
CA LYS A 128 10.55 5.38 -0.06
C LYS A 128 9.29 4.55 -0.40
N GLU A 129 9.26 3.88 -1.55
CA GLU A 129 8.23 2.91 -1.93
C GLU A 129 8.38 1.54 -1.26
N GLY A 130 9.50 1.32 -0.55
CA GLY A 130 9.77 0.10 0.19
C GLY A 130 10.82 -0.82 -0.45
N ILE A 131 11.51 -0.36 -1.49
CA ILE A 131 12.72 -1.03 -1.99
C ILE A 131 13.81 -0.90 -0.93
N GLN A 132 14.58 -1.96 -0.74
CA GLN A 132 15.68 -2.04 0.22
C GLN A 132 17.00 -2.26 -0.51
N VAL A 133 18.10 -1.93 0.15
CA VAL A 133 19.46 -2.13 -0.38
C VAL A 133 20.30 -2.92 0.63
N LEU A 134 21.07 -3.87 0.11
CA LEU A 134 22.08 -4.64 0.86
C LEU A 134 23.23 -4.94 -0.08
N ASP A 135 24.46 -4.64 0.34
CA ASP A 135 25.69 -4.90 -0.42
C ASP A 135 25.63 -4.39 -1.87
N GLY A 136 25.01 -3.21 -2.07
CA GLY A 136 24.87 -2.60 -3.39
C GLY A 136 23.81 -3.22 -4.29
N ARG A 137 23.07 -4.21 -3.81
CA ARG A 137 21.94 -4.82 -4.52
C ARG A 137 20.61 -4.30 -3.97
N TYR A 138 19.65 -4.06 -4.85
CA TYR A 138 18.32 -3.54 -4.53
C TYR A 138 17.29 -4.65 -4.61
N TYR A 139 16.41 -4.75 -3.60
CA TYR A 139 15.46 -5.83 -3.49
C TYR A 139 14.18 -5.41 -2.77
N TYR A 140 13.19 -6.27 -2.82
CA TYR A 140 11.99 -6.19 -1.98
C TYR A 140 11.70 -7.57 -1.37
N ARG A 141 10.94 -7.58 -0.29
CA ARG A 141 10.63 -8.79 0.47
C ARG A 141 9.18 -9.20 0.29
N ASP A 142 8.92 -10.49 0.47
CA ASP A 142 7.55 -11.02 0.61
C ASP A 142 7.01 -10.85 2.05
N SER A 143 5.80 -11.37 2.27
CA SER A 143 5.13 -11.35 3.58
C SER A 143 5.87 -12.14 4.66
N GLU A 144 6.74 -13.06 4.29
CA GLU A 144 7.56 -13.88 5.19
C GLU A 144 8.95 -13.26 5.42
N GLY A 145 9.22 -12.11 4.81
CA GLY A 145 10.49 -11.40 4.92
C GLY A 145 11.60 -11.95 4.03
N ARG A 146 11.29 -12.87 3.10
CA ARG A 146 12.27 -13.41 2.14
C ARG A 146 12.49 -12.42 1.00
N ILE A 147 13.72 -12.33 0.52
CA ILE A 147 14.05 -11.58 -0.69
C ILE A 147 13.39 -12.28 -1.89
N VAL A 148 12.58 -11.56 -2.65
CA VAL A 148 11.84 -12.11 -3.80
C VAL A 148 12.72 -12.10 -5.04
N ASP A 149 13.35 -10.95 -5.31
CA ASP A 149 14.29 -10.74 -6.41
C ASP A 149 15.29 -9.67 -5.98
N ASP A 150 16.47 -9.61 -6.63
CA ASP A 150 17.47 -8.57 -6.42
C ASP A 150 17.95 -7.97 -7.75
N PHE A 151 18.33 -6.69 -7.71
CA PHE A 151 18.56 -5.86 -8.90
C PHE A 151 19.77 -4.96 -8.71
N ASP A 152 20.36 -4.51 -9.83
CA ASP A 152 21.53 -3.61 -9.84
C ASP A 152 21.16 -2.14 -9.55
N ASN A 153 19.88 -1.78 -9.69
CA ASN A 153 19.42 -0.41 -9.43
C ASN A 153 17.99 -0.40 -8.85
N PRO A 154 17.63 0.65 -8.08
CA PRO A 154 16.34 0.71 -7.39
C PRO A 154 15.14 0.82 -8.34
N ARG A 155 15.30 1.42 -9.51
CA ARG A 155 14.22 1.55 -10.52
C ARG A 155 13.86 0.19 -11.12
N ALA A 156 14.85 -0.68 -11.37
CA ALA A 156 14.59 -2.04 -11.84
C ALA A 156 13.85 -2.87 -10.78
N ALA A 157 14.24 -2.74 -9.52
CA ALA A 157 13.55 -3.38 -8.40
C ALA A 157 12.09 -2.88 -8.29
N PHE A 158 11.88 -1.57 -8.39
CA PHE A 158 10.53 -0.99 -8.35
C PHE A 158 9.70 -1.40 -9.58
N ALA A 159 10.28 -1.43 -10.78
CA ALA A 159 9.62 -1.89 -12.01
C ALA A 159 9.11 -3.33 -11.89
N SER A 160 9.94 -4.22 -11.33
CA SER A 160 9.53 -5.59 -11.04
C SER A 160 8.38 -5.64 -10.02
N LEU A 161 8.51 -4.89 -8.92
CA LEU A 161 7.49 -4.84 -7.87
C LEU A 161 6.15 -4.33 -8.40
N ILE A 162 6.14 -3.22 -9.15
CA ILE A 162 4.90 -2.62 -9.65
C ILE A 162 4.21 -3.52 -10.69
N ASN A 163 4.97 -4.21 -11.53
CA ASN A 163 4.44 -5.20 -12.46
C ASN A 163 3.79 -6.40 -11.74
N LYS A 164 4.32 -6.80 -10.59
CA LYS A 164 3.72 -7.87 -9.75
C LYS A 164 2.46 -7.40 -9.01
N ILE A 165 2.38 -6.13 -8.62
CA ILE A 165 1.24 -5.57 -7.86
C ILE A 165 0.10 -5.16 -8.77
N SER A 166 0.40 -4.46 -9.87
CA SER A 166 -0.58 -3.80 -10.73
C SER A 166 -0.79 -4.50 -12.07
N GLY A 167 -0.12 -5.65 -12.27
CA GLY A 167 -0.21 -6.46 -13.47
C GLY A 167 0.99 -6.26 -14.41
N ARG A 168 1.32 -7.34 -15.11
CA ARG A 168 2.42 -7.38 -16.08
C ARG A 168 2.28 -6.27 -17.12
N GLY A 169 3.38 -5.62 -17.47
CA GLY A 169 3.41 -4.55 -18.47
C GLY A 169 2.99 -3.17 -17.92
N THR A 170 2.73 -3.05 -16.62
CA THR A 170 2.35 -1.74 -16.01
C THR A 170 3.50 -0.75 -16.09
N TRP A 171 4.72 -1.18 -15.81
CA TRP A 171 5.90 -0.32 -15.92
C TRP A 171 6.10 0.18 -17.36
N GLU A 172 6.00 -0.71 -18.33
CA GLU A 172 6.22 -0.43 -19.75
C GLU A 172 5.17 0.51 -20.33
N ARG A 173 3.91 0.41 -19.87
CA ARG A 173 2.83 1.34 -20.27
C ARG A 173 3.01 2.74 -19.71
N ASN A 174 3.84 2.90 -18.69
CA ASN A 174 4.16 4.18 -18.07
C ASN A 174 2.93 5.07 -17.79
N PRO A 175 1.92 4.58 -17.06
CA PRO A 175 0.70 5.36 -16.81
C PRO A 175 0.97 6.56 -15.90
N PHE A 176 0.06 7.54 -15.93
CA PHE A 176 0.01 8.58 -14.90
C PHE A 176 -0.46 7.99 -13.57
N VAL A 177 0.18 8.45 -12.50
CA VAL A 177 -0.06 8.03 -11.13
C VAL A 177 -0.29 9.21 -10.21
N TRP A 178 -1.11 9.00 -9.19
CA TRP A 178 -1.11 9.83 -7.99
C TRP A 178 -0.01 9.36 -7.06
N VAL A 179 0.88 10.25 -6.69
CA VAL A 179 1.94 10.02 -5.69
C VAL A 179 1.49 10.61 -4.38
N TYR A 180 1.43 9.80 -3.36
CA TYR A 180 1.10 10.20 -1.98
C TYR A 180 2.33 10.04 -1.11
N GLU A 181 2.76 11.13 -0.50
CA GLU A 181 3.68 11.07 0.63
C GLU A 181 2.86 11.04 1.92
N PHE A 182 3.32 10.30 2.90
CA PHE A 182 2.59 10.15 4.14
C PHE A 182 3.51 9.87 5.33
N LYS A 183 2.97 10.12 6.53
CA LYS A 183 3.60 9.77 7.81
C LYS A 183 2.65 8.90 8.62
N LEU A 184 3.17 7.88 9.27
CA LEU A 184 2.42 7.09 10.26
C LEU A 184 2.14 8.00 11.47
N VAL A 185 0.90 8.01 11.96
CA VAL A 185 0.47 8.85 13.09
C VAL A 185 -0.07 8.04 14.26
N LYS A 186 -0.40 6.77 14.01
CA LYS A 186 -0.87 5.82 15.03
C LYS A 186 -0.59 4.39 14.59
#